data_f606c513fb413918a28cc10394854d31
#
_entry.id   f606c513fb413918a28cc10394854d31
#
_cell.length_a   1.000
_cell.length_b   1.000
_cell.length_c   1.000
_cell.angle_alpha   90.00
_cell.angle_beta   90.00
_cell.angle_gamma   90.00
#
_symmetry.space_group_name_H-M   'P 1'
#
loop_
_entity.id
_entity.type
_entity.pdbx_description
1 polymer ?
#
loop_
_entity_poly.entity_id
_entity_poly.type
_entity_poly.pdbx_seq_one_letter_code
_entity_poly.pdbx_strand_id
1 'polypeptide(L)'
;MKTAVVTGASGGIGLETARALLADGWQVVCLSRHACPLGGVRSIPCDITDSAQVQAAFAAVDRVDLLVNNAGFGISGAVECTGEAEMRRQFDLNFFAWVTVIQAALPALRESRGRILNISSAAAVFSIPFQSFYSATKAAVESLTCALRSELAPFGITVGALRLGDVKTGFTAARQKSGSGAPYFSGI
;
A
#
# COMPACT_ATOMS: atom_id res chain seq x y z
N MET A 1 10.21 12.87 -18.84
CA MET A 1 9.75 11.47 -18.66
C MET A 1 8.87 11.45 -17.41
N LYS A 2 7.81 10.64 -17.37
CA LYS A 2 6.94 10.53 -16.17
C LYS A 2 7.58 9.61 -15.15
N THR A 3 7.42 9.95 -13.86
CA THR A 3 7.97 9.20 -12.74
C THR A 3 6.84 8.60 -11.89
N ALA A 4 6.91 7.31 -11.64
CA ALA A 4 6.02 6.59 -10.74
C ALA A 4 6.78 6.13 -9.48
N VAL A 5 6.22 6.41 -8.32
CA VAL A 5 6.68 5.87 -7.04
C VAL A 5 5.75 4.73 -6.63
N VAL A 6 6.30 3.55 -6.38
CA VAL A 6 5.54 2.36 -6.00
C VAL A 6 6.05 1.84 -4.66
N THR A 7 5.17 1.78 -3.66
CA THR A 7 5.53 1.19 -2.37
C THR A 7 5.39 -0.33 -2.41
N GLY A 8 6.37 -1.06 -1.87
CA GLY A 8 6.34 -2.52 -1.82
C GLY A 8 6.51 -3.21 -3.16
N ALA A 9 7.27 -2.63 -4.10
CA ALA A 9 7.53 -3.22 -5.42
C ALA A 9 8.64 -4.29 -5.44
N SER A 10 9.08 -4.77 -4.28
CA SER A 10 10.03 -5.91 -4.20
C SER A 10 9.39 -7.27 -4.51
N GLY A 11 8.06 -7.35 -4.61
CA GLY A 11 7.33 -8.57 -4.93
C GLY A 11 5.84 -8.35 -5.20
N GLY A 12 5.16 -9.42 -5.58
CA GLY A 12 3.71 -9.47 -5.75
C GLY A 12 3.16 -8.43 -6.71
N ILE A 13 2.03 -7.84 -6.35
CA ILE A 13 1.31 -6.85 -7.17
C ILE A 13 2.19 -5.62 -7.45
N GLY A 14 2.92 -5.14 -6.44
CA GLY A 14 3.81 -3.99 -6.63
C GLY A 14 4.90 -4.24 -7.66
N LEU A 15 5.48 -5.44 -7.69
CA LEU A 15 6.48 -5.84 -8.67
C LEU A 15 5.92 -5.85 -10.10
N GLU A 16 4.73 -6.44 -10.28
CA GLU A 16 4.09 -6.48 -11.60
C GLU A 16 3.61 -5.10 -12.05
N THR A 17 3.18 -4.25 -11.11
CA THR A 17 2.89 -2.84 -11.37
C THR A 17 4.14 -2.10 -11.84
N ALA A 18 5.28 -2.30 -11.17
CA ALA A 18 6.55 -1.70 -11.58
C ALA A 18 6.99 -2.18 -12.97
N ARG A 19 6.82 -3.48 -13.27
CA ARG A 19 7.10 -4.07 -14.58
C ARG A 19 6.26 -3.42 -15.68
N ALA A 20 4.96 -3.30 -15.46
CA ALA A 20 4.04 -2.69 -16.43
C ALA A 20 4.38 -1.21 -16.68
N LEU A 21 4.68 -0.46 -15.64
CA LEU A 21 5.06 0.94 -15.74
C LEU A 21 6.37 1.14 -16.51
N LEU A 22 7.39 0.28 -16.26
CA LEU A 22 8.64 0.29 -17.05
C LEU A 22 8.38 0.02 -18.52
N ALA A 23 7.56 -0.99 -18.83
CA ALA A 23 7.21 -1.33 -20.22
C ALA A 23 6.47 -0.19 -20.93
N ASP A 24 5.72 0.63 -20.18
CA ASP A 24 5.02 1.83 -20.66
C ASP A 24 5.90 3.10 -20.68
N GLY A 25 7.21 2.95 -20.47
CA GLY A 25 8.20 4.03 -20.59
C GLY A 25 8.26 4.97 -19.37
N TRP A 26 7.77 4.57 -18.21
CA TRP A 26 7.89 5.36 -16.99
C TRP A 26 9.26 5.15 -16.31
N GLN A 27 9.76 6.18 -15.68
CA GLN A 27 10.75 6.00 -14.60
C GLN A 27 10.05 5.45 -13.38
N VAL A 28 10.58 4.37 -12.80
CA VAL A 28 9.97 3.74 -11.63
C VAL A 28 10.91 3.81 -10.43
N VAL A 29 10.41 4.35 -9.33
CA VAL A 29 11.06 4.37 -8.01
C VAL A 29 10.31 3.41 -7.10
N CYS A 30 11.03 2.45 -6.53
CA CYS A 30 10.50 1.50 -5.56
C CYS A 30 10.87 1.96 -4.14
N LEU A 31 9.88 2.16 -3.28
CA LEU A 31 10.08 2.36 -1.85
C LEU A 31 9.71 1.06 -1.12
N SER A 32 10.70 0.33 -0.64
CA SER A 32 10.51 -0.90 0.12
C SER A 32 11.76 -1.27 0.92
N ARG A 33 11.60 -2.13 1.93
CA ARG A 33 12.72 -2.62 2.76
C ARG A 33 13.72 -3.46 1.95
N HIS A 34 13.27 -4.09 0.88
CA HIS A 34 14.09 -4.89 -0.03
C HIS A 34 14.09 -4.27 -1.42
N ALA A 35 15.19 -4.39 -2.13
CA ALA A 35 15.31 -3.88 -3.50
C ALA A 35 14.31 -4.57 -4.45
N CYS A 36 13.82 -3.82 -5.43
CA CYS A 36 13.06 -4.38 -6.54
C CYS A 36 14.02 -5.21 -7.43
N PRO A 37 13.67 -6.45 -7.79
CA PRO A 37 14.53 -7.30 -8.61
C PRO A 37 14.55 -6.92 -10.11
N LEU A 38 13.75 -5.94 -10.52
CA LEU A 38 13.71 -5.50 -11.93
C LEU A 38 14.83 -4.53 -12.24
N GLY A 39 15.57 -4.81 -13.32
CA GLY A 39 16.47 -3.83 -13.92
C GLY A 39 15.70 -2.58 -14.37
N GLY A 40 16.32 -1.41 -14.22
CA GLY A 40 15.70 -0.12 -14.59
C GLY A 40 14.82 0.50 -13.51
N VAL A 41 14.54 -0.19 -12.40
CA VAL A 41 13.87 0.37 -11.23
C VAL A 41 14.89 0.97 -10.28
N ARG A 42 14.70 2.24 -9.92
CA ARG A 42 15.47 2.87 -8.83
C ARG A 42 14.89 2.41 -7.48
N SER A 43 15.60 1.59 -6.76
CA SER A 43 15.20 1.16 -5.41
C SER A 43 15.75 2.10 -4.35
N ILE A 44 14.89 2.59 -3.48
CA ILE A 44 15.25 3.35 -2.29
C ILE A 44 14.82 2.50 -1.09
N PRO A 45 15.76 1.97 -0.29
CA PRO A 45 15.43 1.26 0.93
C PRO A 45 14.64 2.15 1.87
N CYS A 46 13.43 1.72 2.24
CA CYS A 46 12.53 2.51 3.06
C CYS A 46 11.55 1.60 3.80
N ASP A 47 11.51 1.68 5.11
CA ASP A 47 10.36 1.22 5.88
C ASP A 47 9.35 2.36 5.92
N ILE A 48 8.23 2.19 5.24
CA ILE A 48 7.22 3.23 5.14
C ILE A 48 6.49 3.52 6.46
N THR A 49 6.67 2.69 7.48
CA THR A 49 6.17 2.96 8.84
C THR A 49 7.06 3.92 9.62
N ASP A 50 8.25 4.20 9.11
CA ASP A 50 9.18 5.19 9.64
C ASP A 50 9.06 6.50 8.85
N SER A 51 8.48 7.51 9.47
CA SER A 51 8.23 8.81 8.82
C SER A 51 9.52 9.52 8.39
N ALA A 52 10.62 9.35 9.12
CA ALA A 52 11.90 9.98 8.76
C ALA A 52 12.48 9.34 7.49
N GLN A 53 12.40 8.01 7.36
CA GLN A 53 12.81 7.32 6.13
C GLN A 53 11.93 7.72 4.93
N VAL A 54 10.62 7.87 5.14
CA VAL A 54 9.69 8.33 4.09
C VAL A 54 10.08 9.74 3.62
N GLN A 55 10.30 10.67 4.54
CA GLN A 55 10.70 12.04 4.17
C GLN A 55 12.04 12.06 3.41
N ALA A 56 13.04 11.32 3.90
CA ALA A 56 14.34 11.21 3.23
C ALA A 56 14.22 10.58 1.82
N ALA A 57 13.35 9.57 1.66
CA ALA A 57 13.11 8.94 0.37
C ALA A 57 12.49 9.93 -0.63
N PHE A 58 11.47 10.71 -0.23
CA PHE A 58 10.85 11.69 -1.12
C PHE A 58 11.74 12.90 -1.39
N ALA A 59 12.61 13.30 -0.47
CA ALA A 59 13.63 14.33 -0.72
C ALA A 59 14.62 13.93 -1.83
N ALA A 60 14.78 12.63 -2.10
CA ALA A 60 15.63 12.10 -3.16
C ALA A 60 14.87 11.87 -4.48
N VAL A 61 13.58 12.21 -4.57
CA VAL A 61 12.75 12.03 -5.77
C VAL A 61 12.27 13.37 -6.28
N ASP A 62 12.84 13.82 -7.41
CA ASP A 62 12.59 15.17 -7.94
C ASP A 62 11.17 15.35 -8.52
N ARG A 63 10.55 14.27 -8.98
CA ARG A 63 9.24 14.32 -9.65
C ARG A 63 8.40 13.09 -9.33
N VAL A 64 7.13 13.30 -9.08
CA VAL A 64 6.13 12.23 -8.88
C VAL A 64 4.89 12.52 -9.73
N ASP A 65 4.70 11.78 -10.80
CA ASP A 65 3.50 11.85 -11.64
C ASP A 65 2.45 10.80 -11.22
N LEU A 66 2.89 9.71 -10.59
CA LEU A 66 2.04 8.65 -10.07
C LEU A 66 2.61 8.13 -8.75
N LEU A 67 1.80 8.14 -7.71
CA LEU A 67 2.06 7.41 -6.47
C LEU A 67 1.17 6.16 -6.43
N VAL A 68 1.78 4.98 -6.27
CA VAL A 68 1.06 3.72 -6.03
C VAL A 68 1.32 3.25 -4.60
N ASN A 69 0.33 3.40 -3.74
CA ASN A 69 0.33 2.82 -2.41
C ASN A 69 -0.09 1.35 -2.51
N ASN A 70 0.90 0.45 -2.37
CA ASN A 70 0.68 -0.99 -2.51
C ASN A 70 1.22 -1.78 -1.30
N ALA A 71 2.27 -1.32 -0.63
CA ALA A 71 2.84 -2.03 0.51
C ALA A 71 1.78 -2.34 1.58
N GLY A 72 1.76 -3.57 2.04
CA GLY A 72 0.81 -4.02 3.04
C GLY A 72 0.98 -5.50 3.37
N PHE A 73 0.32 -5.94 4.42
CA PHE A 73 0.25 -7.35 4.79
C PHE A 73 -1.13 -7.68 5.38
N GLY A 74 -1.40 -8.97 5.56
CA GLY A 74 -2.64 -9.44 6.15
C GLY A 74 -2.40 -10.26 7.41
N ILE A 75 -3.30 -10.13 8.38
CA ILE A 75 -3.41 -11.01 9.53
C ILE A 75 -4.71 -11.79 9.40
N SER A 76 -4.69 -13.07 9.72
CA SER A 76 -5.88 -13.91 9.84
C SER A 76 -5.98 -14.43 11.26
N GLY A 77 -7.14 -14.26 11.87
CA GLY A 77 -7.46 -14.75 13.19
C GLY A 77 -8.84 -14.27 13.64
N ALA A 78 -9.42 -14.95 14.63
CA ALA A 78 -10.62 -14.47 15.27
C ALA A 78 -10.32 -13.15 16.00
N VAL A 79 -11.28 -12.25 16.06
CA VAL A 79 -11.10 -10.93 16.70
C VAL A 79 -10.62 -11.07 18.14
N GLU A 80 -11.22 -11.98 18.90
CA GLU A 80 -10.86 -12.21 20.31
C GLU A 80 -9.47 -12.82 20.52
N CYS A 81 -8.90 -13.43 19.45
CA CYS A 81 -7.60 -14.11 19.51
C CYS A 81 -6.47 -13.27 18.90
N THR A 82 -6.78 -12.11 18.31
CA THR A 82 -5.80 -11.25 17.69
C THR A 82 -5.27 -10.24 18.73
N GLY A 83 -3.96 -10.29 18.98
CA GLY A 83 -3.33 -9.41 19.96
C GLY A 83 -3.32 -7.95 19.56
N GLU A 84 -3.37 -7.03 20.53
CA GLU A 84 -3.37 -5.59 20.28
C GLU A 84 -2.18 -5.13 19.42
N ALA A 85 -0.98 -5.64 19.70
CA ALA A 85 0.21 -5.30 18.93
C ALA A 85 0.11 -5.71 17.45
N GLU A 86 -0.55 -6.83 17.15
CA GLU A 86 -0.77 -7.30 15.79
C GLU A 86 -1.78 -6.40 15.05
N MET A 87 -2.88 -6.04 15.74
CA MET A 87 -3.89 -5.12 15.21
C MET A 87 -3.27 -3.77 14.87
N ARG A 88 -2.51 -3.17 15.81
CA ARG A 88 -1.84 -1.89 15.61
C ARG A 88 -0.87 -1.96 14.44
N ARG A 89 -0.01 -2.96 14.39
CA ARG A 89 0.96 -3.13 13.29
C ARG A 89 0.28 -3.23 11.93
N GLN A 90 -0.90 -3.87 11.85
CA GLN A 90 -1.63 -3.95 10.59
C GLN A 90 -2.16 -2.58 10.16
N PHE A 91 -2.69 -1.78 11.10
CA PHE A 91 -3.10 -0.41 10.82
C PHE A 91 -1.92 0.51 10.52
N ASP A 92 -0.82 0.37 11.24
CA ASP A 92 0.38 1.16 11.03
C ASP A 92 0.89 1.03 9.59
N LEU A 93 1.01 -0.20 9.07
CA LEU A 93 1.50 -0.40 7.71
C LEU A 93 0.42 -0.15 6.65
N ASN A 94 -0.80 -0.69 6.84
CA ASN A 94 -1.80 -0.68 5.76
C ASN A 94 -2.56 0.64 5.65
N PHE A 95 -2.49 1.51 6.67
CA PHE A 95 -3.23 2.77 6.70
C PHE A 95 -2.35 3.97 7.06
N PHE A 96 -1.78 4.04 8.28
CA PHE A 96 -1.06 5.24 8.72
C PHE A 96 0.20 5.50 7.88
N ALA A 97 0.96 4.47 7.54
CA ALA A 97 2.12 4.60 6.65
C ALA A 97 1.73 5.16 5.28
N TRP A 98 0.56 4.77 4.74
CA TRP A 98 0.10 5.30 3.46
C TRP A 98 -0.26 6.79 3.56
N VAL A 99 -0.84 7.23 4.68
CA VAL A 99 -1.09 8.65 4.93
C VAL A 99 0.23 9.42 4.94
N THR A 100 1.24 8.93 5.65
CA THR A 100 2.59 9.53 5.70
C THR A 100 3.23 9.61 4.32
N VAL A 101 3.15 8.53 3.53
CA VAL A 101 3.65 8.49 2.15
C VAL A 101 2.92 9.49 1.25
N ILE A 102 1.60 9.58 1.34
CA ILE A 102 0.81 10.57 0.60
C ILE A 102 1.25 11.98 0.95
N GLN A 103 1.34 12.29 2.25
CA GLN A 103 1.75 13.63 2.72
C GLN A 103 3.13 14.01 2.19
N ALA A 104 4.10 13.10 2.20
CA ALA A 104 5.44 13.33 1.68
C ALA A 104 5.47 13.52 0.15
N ALA A 105 4.58 12.84 -0.58
CA ALA A 105 4.49 12.93 -2.03
C ALA A 105 3.75 14.18 -2.54
N LEU A 106 2.88 14.79 -1.70
CA LEU A 106 1.99 15.89 -2.12
C LEU A 106 2.71 17.09 -2.76
N PRO A 107 3.87 17.58 -2.28
CA PRO A 107 4.57 18.67 -2.94
C PRO A 107 4.87 18.39 -4.42
N ALA A 108 5.51 17.25 -4.72
CA ALA A 108 5.83 16.85 -6.08
C ALA A 108 4.59 16.50 -6.93
N LEU A 109 3.55 15.92 -6.30
CA LEU A 109 2.27 15.65 -6.97
C LEU A 109 1.51 16.92 -7.35
N ARG A 110 1.61 18.01 -6.56
CA ARG A 110 1.02 19.31 -6.92
C ARG A 110 1.71 19.92 -8.12
N GLU A 111 3.04 19.88 -8.18
CA GLU A 111 3.81 20.39 -9.31
C GLU A 111 3.51 19.64 -10.61
N SER A 112 3.39 18.31 -10.53
CA SER A 112 3.13 17.47 -11.69
C SER A 112 1.65 17.38 -12.08
N ARG A 113 0.73 17.82 -11.21
CA ARG A 113 -0.72 17.51 -11.29
C ARG A 113 -0.94 16.00 -11.44
N GLY A 114 -0.26 15.24 -10.60
CA GLY A 114 -0.12 13.80 -10.71
C GLY A 114 -1.33 13.01 -10.25
N ARG A 115 -1.09 11.73 -9.94
CA ARG A 115 -2.13 10.78 -9.54
C ARG A 115 -1.72 9.98 -8.32
N ILE A 116 -2.71 9.60 -7.52
CA ILE A 116 -2.55 8.65 -6.41
C ILE A 116 -3.43 7.43 -6.70
N LEU A 117 -2.83 6.25 -6.67
CA LEU A 117 -3.51 4.96 -6.77
C LEU A 117 -3.29 4.16 -5.50
N ASN A 118 -4.35 3.91 -4.76
CA ASN A 118 -4.33 3.08 -3.57
C ASN A 118 -4.75 1.65 -3.92
N ILE A 119 -3.90 0.65 -3.66
CA ILE A 119 -4.22 -0.76 -3.87
C ILE A 119 -5.10 -1.24 -2.71
N SER A 120 -6.38 -1.20 -2.96
CA SER A 120 -7.43 -1.65 -2.04
C SER A 120 -7.71 -3.15 -2.23
N SER A 121 -8.82 -3.62 -1.69
CA SER A 121 -9.25 -5.01 -1.77
C SER A 121 -10.77 -5.10 -1.82
N ALA A 122 -11.29 -6.17 -2.39
CA ALA A 122 -12.69 -6.55 -2.24
C ALA A 122 -13.09 -6.67 -0.74
N ALA A 123 -12.13 -7.02 0.11
CA ALA A 123 -12.29 -7.05 1.57
C ALA A 123 -12.65 -5.70 2.20
N ALA A 124 -12.48 -4.59 1.48
CA ALA A 124 -12.95 -3.27 1.93
C ALA A 124 -14.48 -3.14 1.90
N VAL A 125 -15.14 -3.92 1.04
CA VAL A 125 -16.60 -3.89 0.84
C VAL A 125 -17.27 -5.12 1.45
N PHE A 126 -16.63 -6.28 1.28
CA PHE A 126 -17.10 -7.55 1.82
C PHE A 126 -16.24 -7.93 3.03
N SER A 127 -16.77 -7.75 4.23
CA SER A 127 -16.04 -8.14 5.45
C SER A 127 -15.81 -9.66 5.47
N ILE A 128 -14.53 -10.05 5.43
CA ILE A 128 -14.16 -11.47 5.39
C ILE A 128 -13.99 -11.97 6.84
N PRO A 129 -14.69 -13.03 7.26
CA PRO A 129 -14.47 -13.65 8.56
C PRO A 129 -12.99 -14.01 8.76
N PHE A 130 -12.50 -13.85 9.97
CA PHE A 130 -11.11 -14.06 10.37
C PHE A 130 -10.08 -13.13 9.69
N GLN A 131 -10.52 -12.10 8.98
CA GLN A 131 -9.71 -11.04 8.40
C GLN A 131 -10.24 -9.65 8.74
N SER A 132 -10.90 -9.51 9.89
CA SER A 132 -11.64 -8.30 10.29
C SER A 132 -10.76 -7.06 10.28
N PHE A 133 -9.53 -7.14 10.81
CA PHE A 133 -8.62 -6.01 10.86
C PHE A 133 -8.07 -5.65 9.48
N TYR A 134 -7.79 -6.63 8.63
CA TYR A 134 -7.41 -6.38 7.24
C TYR A 134 -8.54 -5.68 6.48
N SER A 135 -9.78 -6.19 6.59
CA SER A 135 -10.97 -5.58 5.98
C SER A 135 -11.17 -4.14 6.48
N ALA A 136 -11.02 -3.91 7.79
CA ALA A 136 -11.13 -2.58 8.39
C ALA A 136 -10.06 -1.61 7.84
N THR A 137 -8.79 -2.04 7.70
CA THR A 137 -7.76 -1.18 7.11
C THR A 137 -8.06 -0.83 5.65
N LYS A 138 -8.58 -1.77 4.88
CA LYS A 138 -8.93 -1.53 3.47
C LYS A 138 -10.18 -0.65 3.33
N ALA A 139 -11.16 -0.78 4.23
CA ALA A 139 -12.31 0.14 4.29
C ALA A 139 -11.87 1.56 4.67
N ALA A 140 -10.93 1.70 5.61
CA ALA A 140 -10.35 3.00 5.96
C ALA A 140 -9.64 3.66 4.78
N VAL A 141 -8.88 2.88 3.99
CA VAL A 141 -8.22 3.36 2.75
C VAL A 141 -9.24 3.83 1.71
N GLU A 142 -10.38 3.15 1.56
CA GLU A 142 -11.45 3.58 0.64
C GLU A 142 -12.03 4.92 1.08
N SER A 143 -12.34 5.07 2.37
CA SER A 143 -12.85 6.33 2.93
C SER A 143 -11.85 7.47 2.72
N LEU A 144 -10.57 7.25 3.05
CA LEU A 144 -9.48 8.20 2.80
C LEU A 144 -9.39 8.57 1.32
N THR A 145 -9.47 7.60 0.42
CA THR A 145 -9.42 7.83 -1.03
C THR A 145 -10.56 8.73 -1.49
N CYS A 146 -11.77 8.51 -0.98
CA CYS A 146 -12.93 9.35 -1.30
C CYS A 146 -12.75 10.80 -0.83
N ALA A 147 -12.26 11.01 0.40
CA ALA A 147 -11.98 12.34 0.93
C ALA A 147 -10.90 13.06 0.09
N LEU A 148 -9.79 12.39 -0.17
CA LEU A 148 -8.67 12.95 -0.94
C LEU A 148 -9.05 13.33 -2.38
N ARG A 149 -10.03 12.69 -3.00
CA ARG A 149 -10.54 13.11 -4.31
C ARG A 149 -11.02 14.55 -4.30
N SER A 150 -11.79 14.92 -3.28
CA SER A 150 -12.33 16.26 -3.14
C SER A 150 -11.27 17.27 -2.67
N GLU A 151 -10.45 16.87 -1.71
CA GLU A 151 -9.40 17.74 -1.14
C GLU A 151 -8.32 18.10 -2.16
N LEU A 152 -7.96 17.16 -3.05
CA LEU A 152 -6.86 17.32 -4.00
C LEU A 152 -7.29 17.74 -5.42
N ALA A 153 -8.59 17.73 -5.70
CA ALA A 153 -9.14 18.18 -6.99
C ALA A 153 -8.75 19.63 -7.35
N PRO A 154 -8.74 20.61 -6.42
CA PRO A 154 -8.31 21.98 -6.73
C PRO A 154 -6.85 22.09 -7.21
N PHE A 155 -6.01 21.09 -6.88
CA PHE A 155 -4.61 21.03 -7.31
C PHE A 155 -4.42 20.23 -8.60
N GLY A 156 -5.50 19.73 -9.21
CA GLY A 156 -5.45 18.89 -10.41
C GLY A 156 -4.94 17.48 -10.16
N ILE A 157 -4.86 17.03 -8.90
CA ILE A 157 -4.43 15.69 -8.53
C ILE A 157 -5.64 14.75 -8.55
N THR A 158 -5.52 13.62 -9.25
CA THR A 158 -6.55 12.59 -9.25
C THR A 158 -6.22 11.48 -8.26
N VAL A 159 -7.23 11.00 -7.53
CA VAL A 159 -7.06 9.93 -6.53
C VAL A 159 -8.01 8.79 -6.82
N GLY A 160 -7.50 7.56 -6.84
CA GLY A 160 -8.27 6.35 -7.07
C GLY A 160 -7.88 5.21 -6.16
N ALA A 161 -8.80 4.26 -5.98
CA ALA A 161 -8.52 2.98 -5.38
C ALA A 161 -8.78 1.86 -6.39
N LEU A 162 -7.90 0.86 -6.40
CA LEU A 162 -8.09 -0.37 -7.17
C LEU A 162 -8.45 -1.49 -6.20
N ARG A 163 -9.69 -1.95 -6.26
CA ARG A 163 -10.20 -3.06 -5.44
C ARG A 163 -9.85 -4.38 -6.11
N LEU A 164 -8.84 -5.04 -5.60
CA LEU A 164 -8.44 -6.34 -6.10
C LEU A 164 -9.23 -7.44 -5.38
N GLY A 165 -9.66 -8.43 -6.14
CA GLY A 165 -10.16 -9.69 -5.62
C GLY A 165 -9.01 -10.63 -5.24
N ASP A 166 -9.19 -11.92 -5.48
CA ASP A 166 -8.16 -12.91 -5.22
C ASP A 166 -7.11 -12.89 -6.34
N VAL A 167 -5.88 -12.55 -5.99
CA VAL A 167 -4.75 -12.47 -6.93
C VAL A 167 -3.67 -13.46 -6.47
N LYS A 168 -3.26 -14.35 -7.35
CA LYS A 168 -2.23 -15.35 -7.07
C LYS A 168 -0.87 -14.66 -6.87
N THR A 169 -0.52 -14.40 -5.63
CA THR A 169 0.76 -13.82 -5.21
C THR A 169 1.25 -14.50 -3.92
N GLY A 170 2.45 -14.18 -3.48
CA GLY A 170 2.95 -14.59 -2.16
C GLY A 170 2.19 -13.99 -0.96
N PHE A 171 1.27 -13.05 -1.17
CA PHE A 171 0.57 -12.33 -0.10
C PHE A 171 -0.24 -13.27 0.81
N THR A 172 -0.99 -14.21 0.24
CA THR A 172 -1.80 -15.16 1.00
C THR A 172 -0.93 -16.14 1.80
N ALA A 173 0.17 -16.60 1.21
CA ALA A 173 1.13 -17.49 1.90
C ALA A 173 1.90 -16.75 3.01
N ALA A 174 2.17 -15.47 2.83
CA ALA A 174 2.84 -14.61 3.81
C ALA A 174 1.90 -14.04 4.89
N ARG A 175 0.58 -14.35 4.81
CA ARG A 175 -0.40 -13.89 5.80
C ARG A 175 -0.07 -14.45 7.18
N GLN A 176 0.03 -13.57 8.15
CA GLN A 176 0.26 -13.97 9.53
C GLN A 176 -1.01 -14.59 10.11
N LYS A 177 -0.87 -15.77 10.73
CA LYS A 177 -1.96 -16.41 11.47
C LYS A 177 -1.87 -16.02 12.94
N SER A 178 -2.96 -15.51 13.50
CA SER A 178 -3.10 -15.17 14.92
C SER A 178 -4.00 -16.17 15.63
N GLY A 179 -3.66 -16.52 16.88
CA GLY A 179 -4.52 -17.32 17.74
C GLY A 179 -4.64 -18.80 17.36
N SER A 180 -3.54 -19.47 17.02
CA SER A 180 -3.50 -20.93 16.82
C SER A 180 -3.88 -21.65 18.13
N GLY A 181 -5.08 -22.15 18.25
CA GLY A 181 -5.60 -22.83 19.44
C GLY A 181 -6.99 -22.38 19.88
N ALA A 182 -7.57 -21.40 19.20
CA ALA A 182 -8.94 -20.96 19.48
C ALA A 182 -9.98 -22.00 18.97
N PRO A 183 -11.17 -22.05 19.60
CA PRO A 183 -12.20 -23.04 19.27
C PRO A 183 -12.70 -23.00 17.81
N TYR A 184 -12.36 -21.94 17.07
CA TYR A 184 -12.76 -21.76 15.68
C TYR A 184 -11.97 -22.59 14.65
N PHE A 185 -10.82 -23.16 15.04
CA PHE A 185 -9.93 -23.85 14.09
C PHE A 185 -10.07 -25.37 14.09
N SER A 186 -10.97 -25.91 14.89
CA SER A 186 -11.24 -27.37 14.96
C SER A 186 -12.20 -27.88 13.88
N GLY A 187 -12.59 -27.07 12.90
CA GLY A 187 -13.61 -27.45 11.91
C GLY A 187 -13.48 -26.79 10.53
N ILE A 188 -12.31 -26.23 10.16
CA ILE A 188 -12.09 -25.68 8.80
C ILE A 188 -10.91 -26.40 8.13
#